data_9caf140bba1b5f1d36f366e95956e26c
#
_entry.id   9caf140bba1b5f1d36f366e95956e26c
#
_cell.length_a   1.000
_cell.length_b   1.000
_cell.length_c   1.000
_cell.angle_alpha   90.00
_cell.angle_beta   90.00
_cell.angle_gamma   90.00
#
_symmetry.space_group_name_H-M   'P 1'
#
loop_
_entity.id
_entity.type
_entity.pdbx_description
1 polymer ?
#
loop_
_entity_poly.entity_id
_entity_poly.type
_entity_poly.pdbx_seq_one_letter_code
_entity_poly.pdbx_strand_id
1 'polypeptide(L)'
;MPKIKMPKGTPSIDMTPMVDLAFLLVTFFMLTASFRTAEPVTVETPSSISDKIIPENVIMVTLDRDGRVFFNLSDPEARKEMLGSMLSKYKMNLNEEQVEEFSFMSTFGCTMQELPAYMNTEAARRADFPTKGIPTDSTRNELLDWISFAAAAAANTGKTAFEEAKLKGGEPKMEDFKPKFILRVDSKTLYKDAATVIDVFRELNLNNLNFVTSA
;
A
#
# COMPACT_ATOMS: atom_id res chain seq x y z
N MET A 1 61.24 -28.63 52.74
CA MET A 1 59.79 -28.48 52.75
C MET A 1 59.31 -28.58 51.36
N PRO A 2 58.49 -29.55 50.94
CA PRO A 2 58.02 -29.65 49.55
C PRO A 2 56.92 -28.59 49.29
N LYS A 3 57.06 -27.76 48.21
CA LYS A 3 56.05 -26.85 47.76
C LYS A 3 54.94 -27.61 47.00
N ILE A 4 53.73 -27.70 47.56
CA ILE A 4 52.55 -28.24 46.88
C ILE A 4 52.10 -27.21 45.88
N LYS A 5 52.20 -27.52 44.57
CA LYS A 5 51.59 -26.76 43.48
C LYS A 5 50.10 -27.09 43.46
N MET A 6 49.25 -26.13 43.80
CA MET A 6 47.80 -26.27 43.60
C MET A 6 47.50 -26.19 42.09
N PRO A 7 46.69 -27.10 41.57
CA PRO A 7 46.24 -27.01 40.18
C PRO A 7 45.33 -25.78 40.00
N LYS A 8 45.71 -24.86 39.10
CA LYS A 8 44.83 -23.78 38.69
C LYS A 8 43.72 -24.40 37.84
N GLY A 9 42.50 -24.46 38.39
CA GLY A 9 41.30 -24.77 37.60
C GLY A 9 41.09 -23.67 36.56
N THR A 10 41.05 -24.06 35.31
CA THR A 10 40.60 -23.14 34.22
C THR A 10 39.12 -22.82 34.47
N PRO A 11 38.75 -21.54 34.52
CA PRO A 11 37.33 -21.19 34.64
C PRO A 11 36.59 -21.70 33.39
N SER A 12 35.67 -22.63 33.58
CA SER A 12 34.74 -22.99 32.50
C SER A 12 33.67 -21.91 32.42
N ILE A 13 33.71 -21.14 31.36
CA ILE A 13 32.66 -20.16 31.07
C ILE A 13 31.46 -20.95 30.57
N ASP A 14 30.36 -20.93 31.30
CA ASP A 14 29.11 -21.52 30.88
C ASP A 14 28.52 -20.63 29.77
N MET A 15 28.47 -21.17 28.53
CA MET A 15 27.96 -20.44 27.35
C MET A 15 26.44 -20.43 27.24
N THR A 16 25.77 -21.22 28.10
CA THR A 16 24.31 -21.37 28.07
C THR A 16 23.57 -20.04 28.24
N PRO A 17 23.94 -19.15 29.21
CA PRO A 17 23.26 -17.86 29.36
C PRO A 17 23.51 -16.92 28.21
N MET A 18 24.67 -17.01 27.55
CA MET A 18 24.98 -16.16 26.39
C MET A 18 24.18 -16.54 25.16
N VAL A 19 23.97 -17.84 24.96
CA VAL A 19 23.14 -18.34 23.84
C VAL A 19 21.69 -17.95 24.06
N ASP A 20 21.17 -18.05 25.29
CA ASP A 20 19.80 -17.68 25.64
C ASP A 20 19.54 -16.18 25.40
N LEU A 21 20.48 -15.32 25.83
CA LEU A 21 20.39 -13.87 25.52
C LEU A 21 20.42 -13.59 24.04
N ALA A 22 21.24 -14.30 23.26
CA ALA A 22 21.30 -14.13 21.81
C ALA A 22 19.96 -14.57 21.16
N PHE A 23 19.39 -15.69 21.57
CA PHE A 23 18.09 -16.16 21.10
C PHE A 23 16.96 -15.21 21.48
N LEU A 24 16.96 -14.68 22.68
CA LEU A 24 15.95 -13.74 23.16
C LEU A 24 16.03 -12.43 22.35
N LEU A 25 17.23 -11.96 22.06
CA LEU A 25 17.44 -10.78 21.24
C LEU A 25 16.96 -10.99 19.78
N VAL A 26 17.29 -12.14 19.19
CA VAL A 26 16.87 -12.48 17.81
C VAL A 26 15.35 -12.63 17.73
N THR A 27 14.72 -13.31 18.69
CA THR A 27 13.25 -13.46 18.72
C THR A 27 12.58 -12.12 18.94
N PHE A 28 13.12 -11.26 19.78
CA PHE A 28 12.61 -9.91 19.97
C PHE A 28 12.68 -9.08 18.69
N PHE A 29 13.80 -9.10 17.99
CA PHE A 29 13.91 -8.40 16.70
C PHE A 29 13.00 -8.99 15.63
N MET A 30 12.80 -10.31 15.57
CA MET A 30 11.84 -10.92 14.64
C MET A 30 10.40 -10.49 14.92
N LEU A 31 10.01 -10.42 16.19
CA LEU A 31 8.66 -9.99 16.58
C LEU A 31 8.42 -8.48 16.42
N THR A 32 9.48 -7.68 16.55
CA THR A 32 9.39 -6.22 16.40
C THR A 32 9.72 -5.74 14.99
N ALA A 33 10.24 -6.61 14.12
CA ALA A 33 10.50 -6.27 12.73
C ALA A 33 9.18 -6.00 11.99
N SER A 34 8.89 -4.74 11.74
CA SER A 34 7.80 -4.33 10.86
C SER A 34 8.29 -4.35 9.42
N PHE A 35 7.82 -5.31 8.63
CA PHE A 35 8.10 -5.36 7.20
C PHE A 35 7.30 -4.24 6.52
N ARG A 36 7.97 -3.14 6.20
CA ARG A 36 7.40 -2.11 5.34
C ARG A 36 7.51 -2.58 3.90
N THR A 37 6.40 -2.71 3.23
CA THR A 37 6.37 -2.87 1.76
C THR A 37 7.00 -1.62 1.15
N ALA A 38 8.02 -1.80 0.30
CA ALA A 38 8.65 -0.68 -0.39
C ALA A 38 7.60 0.01 -1.28
N GLU A 39 7.28 1.26 -1.00
CA GLU A 39 6.47 2.07 -1.90
C GLU A 39 7.34 2.46 -3.11
N PRO A 40 6.85 2.28 -4.34
CA PRO A 40 7.61 2.62 -5.55
C PRO A 40 7.85 4.13 -5.69
N VAL A 41 7.23 4.94 -4.84
CA VAL A 41 7.40 6.40 -4.83
C VAL A 41 7.50 6.92 -3.41
N THR A 42 8.64 7.54 -3.10
CA THR A 42 8.79 8.35 -1.88
C THR A 42 8.30 9.76 -2.17
N VAL A 43 7.12 10.09 -1.68
CA VAL A 43 6.60 11.46 -1.70
C VAL A 43 6.90 12.09 -0.34
N GLU A 44 7.59 13.22 -0.34
CA GLU A 44 7.78 14.00 0.88
C GLU A 44 6.42 14.60 1.28
N THR A 45 5.71 13.90 2.16
CA THR A 45 4.48 14.43 2.76
C THR A 45 4.84 15.32 3.94
N PRO A 46 4.16 16.46 4.13
CA PRO A 46 4.36 17.28 5.31
C PRO A 46 4.04 16.48 6.56
N SER A 47 4.79 16.71 7.62
CA SER A 47 4.49 16.18 8.95
C SER A 47 3.18 16.77 9.46
N SER A 48 2.08 16.23 9.00
CA SER A 48 0.77 16.52 9.56
C SER A 48 0.67 15.80 10.89
N ILE A 49 0.59 16.54 11.98
CA ILE A 49 0.31 16.03 13.32
C ILE A 49 -1.18 15.63 13.33
N SER A 50 -1.51 14.57 12.67
CA SER A 50 -2.82 13.96 12.76
C SER A 50 -2.62 12.45 12.86
N ASP A 51 -2.62 11.94 14.10
CA ASP A 51 -2.72 10.50 14.42
C ASP A 51 -4.10 9.92 14.05
N LYS A 52 -4.68 10.38 12.95
CA LYS A 52 -5.87 9.74 12.42
C LYS A 52 -5.44 8.41 11.82
N ILE A 53 -5.84 7.33 12.48
CA ILE A 53 -5.84 5.97 11.95
C ILE A 53 -6.37 6.04 10.52
N ILE A 54 -5.56 5.61 9.57
CA ILE A 54 -5.95 5.56 8.15
C ILE A 54 -7.19 4.65 8.10
N PRO A 55 -8.33 5.14 7.62
CA PRO A 55 -9.54 4.33 7.53
C PRO A 55 -9.28 3.10 6.65
N GLU A 56 -9.93 1.98 6.95
CA GLU A 56 -9.72 0.72 6.24
C GLU A 56 -10.09 0.79 4.74
N ASN A 57 -10.98 1.71 4.35
CA ASN A 57 -11.49 1.81 2.98
C ASN A 57 -11.04 3.13 2.31
N VAL A 58 -9.75 3.21 1.93
CA VAL A 58 -9.14 4.40 1.33
C VAL A 58 -8.70 4.13 -0.11
N ILE A 59 -9.14 4.98 -1.01
CA ILE A 59 -8.67 5.08 -2.39
C ILE A 59 -7.71 6.28 -2.44
N MET A 60 -6.44 6.01 -2.71
CA MET A 60 -5.39 7.03 -2.74
C MET A 60 -4.80 7.14 -4.14
N VAL A 61 -4.78 8.35 -4.66
CA VAL A 61 -4.06 8.70 -5.88
C VAL A 61 -2.88 9.57 -5.49
N THR A 62 -1.69 9.19 -5.90
CA THR A 62 -0.46 9.94 -5.64
C THR A 62 0.08 10.49 -6.93
N LEU A 63 0.39 11.78 -6.94
CA LEU A 63 1.00 12.47 -8.04
C LEU A 63 2.42 12.89 -7.66
N ASP A 64 3.39 12.37 -8.39
CA ASP A 64 4.81 12.63 -8.20
C ASP A 64 5.21 13.97 -8.87
N ARG A 65 6.37 14.51 -8.49
CA ARG A 65 6.97 15.73 -9.05
C ARG A 65 7.13 15.70 -10.57
N ASP A 66 7.30 14.50 -11.16
CA ASP A 66 7.44 14.30 -12.60
C ASP A 66 6.09 14.18 -13.33
N GLY A 67 4.97 14.39 -12.64
CA GLY A 67 3.61 14.24 -13.19
C GLY A 67 3.16 12.79 -13.35
N ARG A 68 3.88 11.83 -12.77
CA ARG A 68 3.50 10.42 -12.81
C ARG A 68 2.42 10.13 -11.77
N VAL A 69 1.39 9.42 -12.20
CA VAL A 69 0.25 9.07 -11.36
C VAL A 69 0.39 7.64 -10.84
N PHE A 70 0.22 7.49 -9.53
CA PHE A 70 0.23 6.21 -8.83
C PHE A 70 -1.08 6.01 -8.10
N PHE A 71 -1.51 4.76 -7.99
CA PHE A 71 -2.79 4.39 -7.40
C PHE A 71 -2.61 3.39 -6.26
N ASN A 72 -3.42 3.54 -5.23
CA ASN A 72 -3.51 2.61 -4.11
C ASN A 72 -4.96 2.47 -3.64
N LEU A 73 -5.33 1.25 -3.28
CA LEU A 73 -6.58 0.91 -2.61
C LEU A 73 -6.22 0.08 -1.37
N SER A 74 -6.62 0.53 -0.18
CA SER A 74 -6.18 -0.09 1.08
C SER A 74 -6.79 -1.47 1.33
N ASP A 75 -8.02 -1.70 0.89
CA ASP A 75 -8.73 -2.97 1.08
C ASP A 75 -8.27 -4.04 0.06
N PRO A 76 -7.70 -5.18 0.51
CA PRO A 76 -7.22 -6.23 -0.40
C PRO A 76 -8.35 -6.93 -1.18
N GLU A 77 -9.55 -7.09 -0.60
CA GLU A 77 -10.67 -7.73 -1.27
C GLU A 77 -11.27 -6.82 -2.35
N ALA A 78 -11.48 -5.55 -2.02
CA ALA A 78 -11.88 -4.55 -3.00
C ALA A 78 -10.87 -4.45 -4.14
N ARG A 79 -9.58 -4.61 -3.85
CA ARG A 79 -8.52 -4.59 -4.86
C ARG A 79 -8.58 -5.78 -5.81
N LYS A 80 -8.90 -7.00 -5.33
CA LYS A 80 -9.14 -8.17 -6.19
C LYS A 80 -10.34 -7.96 -7.12
N GLU A 81 -11.44 -7.44 -6.58
CA GLU A 81 -12.66 -7.15 -7.36
C GLU A 81 -12.39 -6.07 -8.43
N MET A 82 -11.73 -4.99 -8.04
CA MET A 82 -11.31 -3.93 -8.96
C MET A 82 -10.42 -4.47 -10.08
N LEU A 83 -9.40 -5.27 -9.76
CA LEU A 83 -8.51 -5.86 -10.75
C LEU A 83 -9.27 -6.79 -11.69
N GLY A 84 -10.17 -7.63 -11.19
CA GLY A 84 -11.01 -8.50 -12.01
C GLY A 84 -11.85 -7.73 -13.02
N SER A 85 -12.42 -6.59 -12.61
CA SER A 85 -13.17 -5.68 -13.49
C SER A 85 -12.28 -5.06 -14.57
N MET A 86 -11.07 -4.62 -14.20
CA MET A 86 -10.08 -4.08 -15.13
C MET A 86 -9.63 -5.12 -16.15
N LEU A 87 -9.28 -6.33 -15.70
CA LEU A 87 -8.87 -7.43 -16.58
C LEU A 87 -9.97 -7.80 -17.59
N SER A 88 -11.22 -7.80 -17.14
CA SER A 88 -12.38 -8.06 -18.00
C SER A 88 -12.55 -6.97 -19.07
N LYS A 89 -12.43 -5.69 -18.69
CA LYS A 89 -12.55 -4.55 -19.61
C LYS A 89 -11.44 -4.54 -20.66
N TYR A 90 -10.20 -4.77 -20.23
CA TYR A 90 -9.02 -4.73 -21.10
C TYR A 90 -8.72 -6.08 -21.77
N LYS A 91 -9.55 -7.12 -21.51
CA LYS A 91 -9.40 -8.49 -22.06
C LYS A 91 -8.03 -9.08 -21.80
N MET A 92 -7.53 -8.90 -20.59
CA MET A 92 -6.25 -9.42 -20.13
C MET A 92 -6.47 -10.51 -19.10
N ASN A 93 -5.49 -11.40 -18.97
CA ASN A 93 -5.49 -12.46 -17.97
C ASN A 93 -4.22 -12.40 -17.15
N LEU A 94 -4.36 -12.56 -15.85
CA LEU A 94 -3.28 -12.74 -14.89
C LEU A 94 -3.48 -14.11 -14.20
N ASN A 95 -2.39 -14.70 -13.74
CA ASN A 95 -2.43 -15.91 -12.95
C ASN A 95 -3.00 -15.62 -11.56
N GLU A 96 -3.57 -16.65 -10.91
CA GLU A 96 -4.14 -16.50 -9.54
C GLU A 96 -3.11 -15.97 -8.54
N GLU A 97 -1.85 -16.45 -8.62
CA GLU A 97 -0.75 -15.96 -7.79
C GLU A 97 -0.49 -14.46 -7.98
N GLN A 98 -0.53 -13.98 -9.23
CA GLN A 98 -0.35 -12.55 -9.53
C GLN A 98 -1.51 -11.70 -9.02
N VAL A 99 -2.75 -12.21 -9.08
CA VAL A 99 -3.93 -11.54 -8.55
C VAL A 99 -3.84 -11.45 -7.02
N GLU A 100 -3.41 -12.51 -6.37
CA GLU A 100 -3.22 -12.53 -4.93
C GLU A 100 -2.10 -11.58 -4.50
N GLU A 101 -0.96 -11.62 -5.16
CA GLU A 101 0.16 -10.71 -4.91
C GLU A 101 -0.24 -9.25 -5.13
N PHE A 102 -1.00 -8.94 -6.20
CA PHE A 102 -1.52 -7.59 -6.45
C PHE A 102 -2.42 -7.10 -5.31
N SER A 103 -3.20 -7.98 -4.69
CA SER A 103 -4.09 -7.60 -3.59
C SER A 103 -3.35 -7.08 -2.35
N PHE A 104 -2.13 -7.55 -2.12
CA PHE A 104 -1.29 -7.12 -0.99
C PHE A 104 -0.29 -6.03 -1.34
N MET A 105 -0.24 -5.62 -2.60
CA MET A 105 0.67 -4.58 -3.06
C MET A 105 0.25 -3.20 -2.51
N SER A 106 1.21 -2.34 -2.13
CA SER A 106 0.90 -1.03 -1.58
C SER A 106 0.42 -0.06 -2.65
N THR A 107 1.27 0.31 -3.57
CA THR A 107 1.02 1.34 -4.59
C THR A 107 1.56 0.86 -5.92
N PHE A 108 0.89 1.15 -7.01
CA PHE A 108 1.35 0.87 -8.35
C PHE A 108 1.12 2.06 -9.28
N GLY A 109 1.89 2.15 -10.36
CA GLY A 109 1.82 3.25 -11.31
C GLY A 109 2.27 2.79 -12.69
N CYS A 110 1.66 1.72 -13.23
CA CYS A 110 1.95 1.20 -14.55
C CYS A 110 0.68 1.21 -15.42
N THR A 111 0.87 1.19 -16.74
CA THR A 111 -0.23 1.01 -17.68
C THR A 111 -0.79 -0.42 -17.58
N MET A 112 -2.04 -0.63 -18.01
CA MET A 112 -2.61 -1.98 -18.07
C MET A 112 -1.78 -2.93 -18.93
N GLN A 113 -1.15 -2.44 -19.99
CA GLN A 113 -0.30 -3.25 -20.87
C GLN A 113 1.01 -3.68 -20.20
N GLU A 114 1.54 -2.85 -19.31
CA GLU A 114 2.78 -3.13 -18.56
C GLU A 114 2.53 -3.96 -17.31
N LEU A 115 1.28 -4.05 -16.84
CA LEU A 115 0.92 -4.71 -15.60
C LEU A 115 1.43 -6.17 -15.50
N PRO A 116 1.33 -7.03 -16.52
CA PRO A 116 1.86 -8.40 -16.45
C PRO A 116 3.39 -8.44 -16.28
N ALA A 117 4.10 -7.55 -16.98
CA ALA A 117 5.56 -7.43 -16.86
C ALA A 117 5.97 -6.89 -15.48
N TYR A 118 5.21 -5.93 -14.97
CA TYR A 118 5.38 -5.38 -13.64
C TYR A 118 5.17 -6.44 -12.54
N MET A 119 4.15 -7.28 -12.68
CA MET A 119 3.87 -8.39 -11.74
C MET A 119 4.93 -9.48 -11.80
N ASN A 120 5.54 -9.74 -12.96
CA ASN A 120 6.65 -10.68 -13.09
C ASN A 120 7.97 -10.17 -12.51
N THR A 121 8.05 -8.87 -12.20
CA THR A 121 9.24 -8.29 -11.59
C THR A 121 9.24 -8.57 -10.09
N GLU A 122 10.38 -9.00 -9.57
CA GLU A 122 10.58 -9.25 -8.14
C GLU A 122 10.19 -8.01 -7.30
N ALA A 123 9.45 -8.22 -6.21
CA ALA A 123 8.88 -7.15 -5.38
C ALA A 123 9.93 -6.10 -4.95
N ALA A 124 11.16 -6.55 -4.62
CA ALA A 124 12.26 -5.66 -4.24
C ALA A 124 12.74 -4.73 -5.37
N ARG A 125 12.50 -5.11 -6.64
CA ARG A 125 12.93 -4.36 -7.83
C ARG A 125 11.81 -3.55 -8.48
N ARG A 126 10.58 -3.66 -7.99
CA ARG A 126 9.43 -2.92 -8.54
C ARG A 126 9.56 -1.42 -8.38
N ALA A 127 10.27 -0.96 -7.35
CA ALA A 127 10.57 0.46 -7.17
C ALA A 127 11.39 1.05 -8.32
N ASP A 128 12.28 0.24 -8.91
CA ASP A 128 13.16 0.64 -10.02
C ASP A 128 12.53 0.35 -11.41
N PHE A 129 11.31 -0.19 -11.45
CA PHE A 129 10.63 -0.48 -12.71
C PHE A 129 10.35 0.82 -13.47
N PRO A 130 10.77 0.94 -14.75
CA PRO A 130 10.63 2.18 -15.51
C PRO A 130 9.17 2.41 -15.91
N THR A 131 8.35 2.94 -14.98
CA THR A 131 6.97 3.28 -15.26
C THR A 131 6.83 4.76 -15.62
N LYS A 132 5.91 5.05 -16.52
CA LYS A 132 5.50 6.42 -16.85
C LYS A 132 4.33 6.91 -15.98
N GLY A 133 3.87 6.09 -15.05
CA GLY A 133 2.65 6.33 -14.31
C GLY A 133 1.40 5.82 -15.05
N ILE A 134 0.25 5.91 -14.39
CA ILE A 134 -1.06 5.58 -14.99
C ILE A 134 -1.45 6.70 -15.97
N PRO A 135 -1.81 6.38 -17.23
CA PRO A 135 -2.22 7.38 -18.20
C PRO A 135 -3.50 8.12 -17.78
N THR A 136 -3.46 9.44 -17.94
CA THR A 136 -4.59 10.35 -17.66
C THR A 136 -4.99 11.15 -18.90
N ASP A 137 -4.48 10.77 -20.07
CA ASP A 137 -4.74 11.49 -21.32
C ASP A 137 -6.20 11.30 -21.78
N SER A 138 -6.77 12.31 -22.45
CA SER A 138 -8.14 12.28 -22.96
C SER A 138 -8.43 11.11 -23.93
N THR A 139 -7.40 10.57 -24.61
CA THR A 139 -7.51 9.41 -25.50
C THR A 139 -7.34 8.08 -24.79
N ARG A 140 -6.66 8.06 -23.65
CA ARG A 140 -6.38 6.86 -22.85
C ARG A 140 -6.40 7.23 -21.37
N ASN A 141 -7.59 7.34 -20.80
CA ASN A 141 -7.76 7.66 -19.39
C ASN A 141 -7.95 6.39 -18.57
N GLU A 142 -6.84 5.65 -18.34
CA GLU A 142 -6.88 4.44 -17.51
C GLU A 142 -7.17 4.78 -16.03
N LEU A 143 -6.76 5.97 -15.57
CA LEU A 143 -7.03 6.41 -14.19
C LEU A 143 -8.52 6.49 -13.87
N LEU A 144 -9.32 7.00 -14.80
CA LEU A 144 -10.78 7.06 -14.66
C LEU A 144 -11.36 5.67 -14.42
N ASP A 145 -10.90 4.69 -15.18
CA ASP A 145 -11.34 3.31 -15.03
C ASP A 145 -10.92 2.72 -13.67
N TRP A 146 -9.66 2.91 -13.28
CA TRP A 146 -9.17 2.47 -11.98
C TRP A 146 -9.99 3.05 -10.83
N ILE A 147 -10.25 4.36 -10.82
CA ILE A 147 -11.03 5.02 -9.77
C ILE A 147 -12.49 4.53 -9.79
N SER A 148 -13.12 4.39 -10.95
CA SER A 148 -14.52 3.96 -11.06
C SER A 148 -14.72 2.55 -10.53
N PHE A 149 -13.88 1.59 -10.94
CA PHE A 149 -13.95 0.22 -10.45
C PHE A 149 -13.55 0.10 -8.98
N ALA A 150 -12.55 0.88 -8.54
CA ALA A 150 -12.19 0.92 -7.12
C ALA A 150 -13.33 1.45 -6.25
N ALA A 151 -14.00 2.52 -6.70
CA ALA A 151 -15.14 3.07 -5.97
C ALA A 151 -16.30 2.06 -5.85
N ALA A 152 -16.58 1.31 -6.92
CA ALA A 152 -17.59 0.27 -6.92
C ALA A 152 -17.22 -0.89 -5.99
N ALA A 153 -16.00 -1.43 -6.12
CA ALA A 153 -15.50 -2.51 -5.28
C ALA A 153 -15.45 -2.11 -3.80
N ALA A 154 -14.89 -0.94 -3.49
CA ALA A 154 -14.81 -0.42 -2.13
C ALA A 154 -16.19 -0.14 -1.52
N ALA A 155 -17.18 0.23 -2.32
CA ALA A 155 -18.55 0.36 -1.85
C ALA A 155 -19.21 -1.00 -1.54
N ASN A 156 -18.87 -2.04 -2.30
CA ASN A 156 -19.37 -3.40 -2.07
C ASN A 156 -18.77 -3.99 -0.79
N THR A 157 -17.45 -3.97 -0.64
CA THR A 157 -16.77 -4.47 0.56
C THR A 157 -17.16 -3.67 1.81
N GLY A 158 -17.34 -2.35 1.68
CA GLY A 158 -17.83 -1.50 2.76
C GLY A 158 -19.24 -1.87 3.22
N LYS A 159 -20.16 -2.26 2.33
CA LYS A 159 -21.50 -2.76 2.70
C LYS A 159 -21.42 -4.08 3.45
N THR A 160 -20.60 -5.02 2.96
CA THR A 160 -20.41 -6.33 3.63
C THR A 160 -19.85 -6.15 5.04
N ALA A 161 -18.82 -5.32 5.18
CA ALA A 161 -18.23 -5.01 6.48
C ALA A 161 -19.21 -4.30 7.44
N PHE A 162 -20.07 -3.42 6.92
CA PHE A 162 -21.13 -2.79 7.70
C PHE A 162 -22.15 -3.81 8.21
N GLU A 163 -22.60 -4.74 7.35
CA GLU A 163 -23.54 -5.80 7.74
C GLU A 163 -22.96 -6.73 8.79
N GLU A 164 -21.67 -7.11 8.63
CA GLU A 164 -20.96 -7.91 9.63
C GLU A 164 -20.82 -7.19 10.98
N ALA A 165 -20.48 -5.91 10.97
CA ALA A 165 -20.37 -5.11 12.19
C ALA A 165 -21.73 -4.99 12.91
N LYS A 166 -22.83 -4.89 12.15
CA LYS A 166 -24.19 -4.87 12.69
C LYS A 166 -24.58 -6.22 13.31
N LEU A 167 -24.18 -7.34 12.69
CA LEU A 167 -24.42 -8.69 13.21
C LEU A 167 -23.64 -8.97 14.51
N LYS A 168 -22.48 -8.35 14.69
CA LYS A 168 -21.66 -8.44 15.91
C LYS A 168 -22.20 -7.58 17.07
N GLY A 169 -23.37 -6.92 16.91
CA GLY A 169 -24.02 -6.16 17.98
C GLY A 169 -23.48 -4.74 18.18
N GLY A 170 -22.71 -4.22 17.23
CA GLY A 170 -22.28 -2.83 17.20
C GLY A 170 -23.38 -1.90 16.66
N GLU A 171 -23.25 -0.61 16.89
CA GLU A 171 -24.01 0.45 16.22
C GLU A 171 -23.12 1.16 15.17
N PRO A 172 -22.72 0.48 14.08
CA PRO A 172 -21.84 1.06 13.10
C PRO A 172 -22.53 2.18 12.33
N LYS A 173 -21.81 3.24 12.01
CA LYS A 173 -22.31 4.29 11.12
C LYS A 173 -21.91 3.94 9.69
N MET A 174 -22.87 3.95 8.76
CA MET A 174 -22.62 3.67 7.34
C MET A 174 -21.57 4.61 6.72
N GLU A 175 -21.38 5.80 7.30
CA GLU A 175 -20.41 6.78 6.83
C GLU A 175 -18.95 6.34 7.03
N ASP A 176 -18.69 5.52 8.06
CA ASP A 176 -17.34 5.03 8.37
C ASP A 176 -16.88 3.96 7.37
N PHE A 177 -17.83 3.29 6.71
CA PHE A 177 -17.60 2.23 5.73
C PHE A 177 -17.63 2.71 4.28
N LYS A 178 -17.95 3.99 4.04
CA LYS A 178 -17.88 4.57 2.69
C LYS A 178 -16.44 4.75 2.25
N PRO A 179 -16.13 4.54 0.96
CA PRO A 179 -14.79 4.79 0.43
C PRO A 179 -14.40 6.26 0.62
N LYS A 180 -13.19 6.49 1.09
CA LYS A 180 -12.60 7.83 1.24
C LYS A 180 -11.57 8.05 0.16
N PHE A 181 -11.67 9.16 -0.55
CA PHE A 181 -10.75 9.50 -1.62
C PHE A 181 -9.69 10.46 -1.10
N ILE A 182 -8.44 10.12 -1.37
CA ILE A 182 -7.28 10.93 -0.99
C ILE A 182 -6.44 11.21 -2.24
N LEU A 183 -6.19 12.47 -2.49
CA LEU A 183 -5.22 12.90 -3.50
C LEU A 183 -3.98 13.44 -2.81
N ARG A 184 -2.86 12.76 -2.99
CA ARG A 184 -1.54 13.15 -2.50
C ARG A 184 -0.73 13.73 -3.65
N VAL A 185 -0.34 14.99 -3.55
CA VAL A 185 0.40 15.72 -4.59
C VAL A 185 1.72 16.20 -4.01
N ASP A 186 2.83 15.94 -4.73
CA ASP A 186 4.14 16.47 -4.37
C ASP A 186 4.17 18.00 -4.55
N SER A 187 4.86 18.71 -3.65
CA SER A 187 4.95 20.18 -3.67
C SER A 187 5.56 20.75 -4.95
N LYS A 188 6.35 19.97 -5.66
CA LYS A 188 7.04 20.36 -6.89
C LYS A 188 6.28 19.98 -8.15
N THR A 189 5.13 19.34 -8.03
CA THR A 189 4.29 18.94 -9.17
C THR A 189 3.71 20.17 -9.87
N LEU A 190 3.65 20.12 -11.18
CA LEU A 190 3.03 21.18 -11.98
C LEU A 190 1.51 21.18 -11.74
N TYR A 191 0.95 22.36 -11.56
CA TYR A 191 -0.50 22.55 -11.37
C TYR A 191 -1.34 21.93 -12.50
N LYS A 192 -0.83 21.95 -13.73
CA LYS A 192 -1.50 21.36 -14.89
C LYS A 192 -1.77 19.86 -14.70
N ASP A 193 -0.78 19.12 -14.19
CA ASP A 193 -0.91 17.67 -14.01
C ASP A 193 -1.87 17.36 -12.85
N ALA A 194 -1.81 18.14 -11.77
CA ALA A 194 -2.76 18.05 -10.66
C ALA A 194 -4.19 18.36 -11.13
N ALA A 195 -4.38 19.39 -11.97
CA ALA A 195 -5.69 19.74 -12.51
C ALA A 195 -6.29 18.59 -13.35
N THR A 196 -5.48 17.93 -14.17
CA THR A 196 -5.92 16.77 -14.97
C THR A 196 -6.46 15.64 -14.08
N VAL A 197 -5.77 15.33 -12.99
CA VAL A 197 -6.23 14.31 -12.04
C VAL A 197 -7.51 14.74 -11.32
N ILE A 198 -7.61 16.01 -10.92
CA ILE A 198 -8.82 16.55 -10.28
C ILE A 198 -10.02 16.48 -11.23
N ASP A 199 -9.82 16.75 -12.52
CA ASP A 199 -10.88 16.68 -13.51
C ASP A 199 -11.41 15.25 -13.68
N VAL A 200 -10.58 14.21 -13.53
CA VAL A 200 -11.02 12.80 -13.48
C VAL A 200 -11.97 12.57 -12.31
N PHE A 201 -11.66 13.08 -11.12
CA PHE A 201 -12.55 12.96 -9.96
C PHE A 201 -13.86 13.72 -10.15
N ARG A 202 -13.84 14.88 -10.81
CA ARG A 202 -15.05 15.66 -11.14
C ARG A 202 -15.93 14.93 -12.15
N GLU A 203 -15.36 14.29 -13.17
CA GLU A 203 -16.08 13.51 -14.15
C GLU A 203 -16.85 12.36 -13.51
N LEU A 204 -16.26 11.74 -12.48
CA LEU A 204 -16.90 10.69 -11.68
C LEU A 204 -17.86 11.22 -10.59
N ASN A 205 -18.08 12.53 -10.48
CA ASN A 205 -18.89 13.18 -9.43
C ASN A 205 -18.45 12.84 -8.00
N LEU A 206 -17.15 12.59 -7.79
CA LEU A 206 -16.57 12.26 -6.49
C LEU A 206 -16.18 13.55 -5.75
N ASN A 207 -17.16 14.17 -5.06
CA ASN A 207 -16.99 15.48 -4.43
C ASN A 207 -16.27 15.45 -3.06
N ASN A 208 -16.13 14.27 -2.45
CA ASN A 208 -15.48 14.11 -1.13
C ASN A 208 -14.00 13.75 -1.25
N LEU A 209 -13.24 14.62 -1.91
CA LEU A 209 -11.81 14.44 -2.11
C LEU A 209 -11.01 15.13 -0.99
N ASN A 210 -10.20 14.37 -0.28
CA ASN A 210 -9.27 14.89 0.70
C ASN A 210 -7.91 15.15 0.03
N PHE A 211 -7.41 16.37 0.13
CA PHE A 211 -6.10 16.73 -0.39
C PHE A 211 -5.03 16.59 0.68
N VAL A 212 -3.94 15.93 0.35
CA VAL A 212 -2.72 15.91 1.14
C VAL A 212 -1.61 16.44 0.26
N THR A 213 -1.14 17.64 0.56
CA THR A 213 0.00 18.24 -0.15
C THR A 213 1.23 18.18 0.73
N SER A 214 2.39 17.87 0.14
CA SER A 214 3.68 18.09 0.79
C SER A 214 4.04 19.57 0.65
N ALA A 215 4.37 20.22 1.76
CA ALA A 215 4.88 21.59 1.76
C ALA A 215 6.40 21.59 1.55
#